data_03b9ea9e77f5ac78fcd48b4a8941075f
#
_entry.id   03b9ea9e77f5ac78fcd48b4a8941075f
#
_cell.length_a   1.000
_cell.length_b   1.000
_cell.length_c   1.000
_cell.angle_alpha   90.00
_cell.angle_beta   90.00
_cell.angle_gamma   90.00
#
_symmetry.space_group_name_H-M   'P 1'
#
loop_
_entity.id
_entity.type
_entity.pdbx_description
1 polymer ?
#
loop_
_entity_poly.entity_id
_entity_poly.type
_entity_poly.pdbx_seq_one_letter_code
_entity_poly.pdbx_strand_id
1 'polypeptide(L)' 'MKWQANPKTLEPRSFEIKHDPVVGFYLYVFERGKCIRDPLQDTFEIAVESALEDYDVSEDAWSKVEGLI' A
#
# COMPACT_ATOMS: atom_id res chain seq x y z
N MET A 1 -8.16 9.26 -1.54
CA MET A 1 -7.42 8.99 -0.30
C MET A 1 -6.26 8.06 -0.56
N LYS A 2 -5.19 8.27 0.16
CA LYS A 2 -3.99 7.49 -0.02
C LYS A 2 -3.34 7.19 1.33
N TRP A 3 -2.81 5.98 1.48
CA TRP A 3 -2.07 5.56 2.66
C TRP A 3 -0.70 5.08 2.22
N GLN A 4 0.29 5.26 3.09
CA GLN A 4 1.65 4.84 2.81
C GLN A 4 2.20 4.00 3.96
N ALA A 5 3.06 3.05 3.62
CA ALA A 5 3.80 2.27 4.61
C ALA A 5 5.24 2.13 4.12
N ASN A 6 6.18 2.42 5.01
CA ASN A 6 7.60 2.32 4.74
C ASN A 6 8.25 1.44 5.81
N PRO A 7 7.97 0.15 5.81
CA PRO A 7 8.52 -0.74 6.82
C PRO A 7 10.04 -0.83 6.68
N LYS A 8 10.71 -0.90 7.82
CA LYS A 8 12.15 -1.07 7.84
C LYS A 8 12.46 -2.53 7.53
N THR A 9 12.80 -2.80 6.28
CA THR A 9 13.17 -4.13 5.83
C THR A 9 14.59 -4.06 5.25
N LEU A 10 15.19 -5.23 5.04
CA LEU A 10 16.50 -5.30 4.40
C LEU A 10 16.44 -4.88 2.93
N GLU A 11 15.25 -4.95 2.34
CA GLU A 11 15.05 -4.53 0.97
C GLU A 11 14.40 -3.14 0.94
N PRO A 12 14.80 -2.27 0.02
CA PRO A 12 14.25 -0.91 -0.06
C PRO A 12 12.86 -0.91 -0.70
N ARG A 13 11.87 -1.39 0.03
CA ARG A 13 10.48 -1.45 -0.42
C ARG A 13 9.64 -0.41 0.30
N SER A 14 8.71 0.16 -0.44
CA SER A 14 7.66 1.00 0.11
C SER A 14 6.33 0.60 -0.49
N PHE A 15 5.25 0.99 0.19
CA PHE A 15 3.92 0.56 -0.19
C PHE A 15 2.96 1.74 -0.13
N GLU A 16 1.98 1.73 -1.03
CA GLU A 16 0.90 2.70 -1.00
C GLU A 16 -0.43 1.99 -1.25
N ILE A 17 -1.47 2.46 -0.58
CA ILE A 17 -2.84 2.06 -0.91
C ILE A 17 -3.54 3.32 -1.40
N LYS A 18 -4.09 3.28 -2.59
CA LYS A 18 -4.82 4.39 -3.17
C LYS A 18 -6.27 3.99 -3.40
N HIS A 19 -7.19 4.80 -2.87
CA HIS A 19 -8.61 4.57 -3.05
C HIS A 19 -9.09 5.21 -4.36
N ASP A 20 -9.62 4.37 -5.23
CA ASP A 20 -10.34 4.81 -6.43
C ASP A 20 -11.82 4.57 -6.16
N PRO A 21 -12.66 5.61 -6.10
CA PRO A 21 -14.07 5.43 -5.72
C PRO A 21 -14.89 4.64 -6.72
N VAL A 22 -14.36 4.38 -7.90
CA VAL A 22 -15.08 3.62 -8.93
C VAL A 22 -14.73 2.14 -8.88
N VAL A 23 -13.45 1.80 -8.71
CA VAL A 23 -13.00 0.42 -8.85
C VAL A 23 -12.49 -0.25 -7.57
N GLY A 24 -12.12 0.52 -6.56
CA GLY A 24 -11.69 -0.06 -5.28
C GLY A 24 -10.37 0.51 -4.77
N PHE A 25 -9.52 -0.36 -4.24
CA PHE A 25 -8.27 0.04 -3.60
C PHE A 25 -7.09 -0.62 -4.30
N TYR A 26 -6.20 0.20 -4.83
CA TYR A 26 -4.96 -0.30 -5.41
C TYR A 26 -3.89 -0.40 -4.33
N LEU A 27 -3.24 -1.55 -4.28
CA LEU A 27 -2.06 -1.72 -3.44
C LEU A 27 -0.84 -1.62 -4.34
N TYR A 28 -0.09 -0.52 -4.21
CA TYR A 28 1.14 -0.34 -4.98
C TYR A 28 2.33 -0.82 -4.16
N VAL A 29 3.14 -1.65 -4.77
CA VAL A 29 4.38 -2.14 -4.17
C VAL A 29 5.53 -1.53 -4.95
N PHE A 30 6.35 -0.74 -4.25
CA PHE A 30 7.52 -0.09 -4.86
C PHE A 30 8.79 -0.75 -4.38
N GLU A 31 9.71 -0.95 -5.28
CA GLU A 31 11.05 -1.42 -4.95
C GLU A 31 12.03 -0.47 -5.60
N ARG A 32 12.87 0.16 -4.77
CA ARG A 32 13.84 1.15 -5.23
C ARG A 32 13.18 2.28 -6.04
N GLY A 33 12.02 2.72 -5.59
CA GLY A 33 11.28 3.79 -6.24
C GLY A 33 10.50 3.39 -7.47
N LYS A 34 10.53 2.12 -7.86
CA LYS A 34 9.83 1.62 -9.03
C LYS A 34 8.64 0.76 -8.60
N CYS A 35 7.47 1.02 -9.16
CA CYS A 35 6.29 0.21 -8.90
C CYS A 35 6.44 -1.15 -9.58
N ILE A 36 6.49 -2.22 -8.78
CA ILE A 36 6.65 -3.58 -9.30
C ILE A 36 5.35 -4.37 -9.29
N ARG A 37 4.36 -3.95 -8.51
CA ARG A 37 3.05 -4.58 -8.46
C ARG A 37 1.99 -3.55 -8.10
N ASP A 38 0.78 -3.77 -8.60
CA ASP A 38 -0.35 -2.88 -8.37
C ASP A 38 -1.69 -3.62 -8.31
N PRO A 39 -1.82 -4.67 -7.47
CA PRO A 39 -3.08 -5.41 -7.41
C PRO A 39 -4.24 -4.53 -6.96
N LEU A 40 -5.40 -4.78 -7.53
CA LEU A 40 -6.64 -4.09 -7.16
C LEU A 40 -7.40 -4.95 -6.15
N GLN A 41 -7.82 -4.34 -5.05
CA GLN A 41 -8.57 -5.00 -4.01
C GLN A 41 -9.93 -4.32 -3.81
N ASP A 42 -10.91 -5.08 -3.35
CA ASP A 42 -12.27 -4.56 -3.18
C ASP A 42 -12.41 -3.61 -2.00
N THR A 43 -11.64 -3.83 -0.93
CA THR A 43 -11.73 -3.02 0.27
C THR A 43 -10.35 -2.64 0.79
N PHE A 44 -10.31 -1.60 1.62
CA PHE A 44 -9.10 -1.20 2.30
C PHE A 44 -8.53 -2.32 3.16
N GLU A 45 -9.41 -2.99 3.90
CA GLU A 45 -9.03 -4.08 4.80
C GLU A 45 -8.36 -5.22 4.05
N ILE A 46 -8.88 -5.57 2.87
CA ILE A 46 -8.27 -6.61 2.04
C ILE A 46 -6.90 -6.17 1.53
N ALA A 47 -6.76 -4.90 1.17
CA ALA A 47 -5.46 -4.38 0.73
C ALA A 47 -4.42 -4.45 1.84
N VAL A 48 -4.79 -4.06 3.06
CA VAL A 48 -3.90 -4.14 4.23
C VAL A 48 -3.54 -5.60 4.54
N GLU A 49 -4.53 -6.48 4.50
CA GLU A 49 -4.33 -7.91 4.76
C GLU A 49 -3.40 -8.54 3.71
N SER A 50 -3.58 -8.18 2.44
CA SER A 50 -2.71 -8.67 1.36
C SER A 50 -1.26 -8.22 1.58
N ALA A 51 -1.06 -6.98 1.99
CA ALA A 51 0.28 -6.47 2.27
C ALA A 51 0.92 -7.22 3.44
N LEU A 52 0.13 -7.56 4.47
CA LEU A 52 0.63 -8.32 5.61
C LEU A 52 1.01 -9.74 5.18
N GLU A 53 0.15 -10.42 4.45
CA GLU A 53 0.37 -11.80 4.05
C GLU A 53 1.50 -11.96 3.04
N ASP A 54 1.55 -11.08 2.04
CA ASP A 54 2.49 -11.22 0.93
C ASP A 54 3.83 -10.55 1.20
N TYR A 55 3.86 -9.49 2.00
CA TYR A 55 5.05 -8.65 2.18
C TYR A 55 5.39 -8.39 3.64
N ASP A 56 4.65 -8.98 4.56
CA ASP A 56 4.89 -8.83 6.00
C ASP A 56 4.81 -7.36 6.47
N VAL A 57 3.92 -6.59 5.86
CA VAL A 57 3.67 -5.21 6.26
C VAL A 57 2.65 -5.20 7.39
N SER A 58 3.05 -4.77 8.58
CA SER A 58 2.18 -4.70 9.75
C SER A 58 1.01 -3.76 9.51
N GLU A 59 -0.15 -4.10 10.05
CA GLU A 59 -1.33 -3.25 9.98
C GLU A 59 -1.07 -1.85 10.55
N ASP A 60 -0.18 -1.75 11.53
CA ASP A 60 0.17 -0.49 12.18
C ASP A 60 1.12 0.38 11.36
N ALA A 61 1.65 -0.15 10.27
CA ALA A 61 2.63 0.57 9.46
C ALA A 61 2.00 1.62 8.55
N TRP A 62 0.69 1.57 8.37
CA TRP A 62 0.00 2.44 7.42
C TRP A 62 -0.29 3.82 8.01
N SER A 63 0.06 4.86 7.26
CA SER A 63 -0.25 6.24 7.60
C SER A 63 -1.05 6.87 6.48
N LYS A 64 -2.14 7.54 6.84
CA LYS A 64 -2.94 8.25 5.85
C LYS A 64 -2.19 9.48 5.38
N VAL A 65 -2.10 9.63 4.06
CA VAL A 65 -1.46 10.79 3.45
C VAL A 65 -2.54 11.81 3.13
N GLU A 66 -2.47 12.97 3.78
CA GLU A 66 -3.39 14.05 3.46
C GLU A 66 -3.05 14.56 2.07
N GLY A 67 -4.07 14.61 1.24
CA GLY A 67 -3.86 15.07 -0.12
C GLY A 67 -3.51 16.53 -0.12
N LEU A 68 -2.29 16.83 -0.47
CA LEU A 68 -1.91 18.20 -0.78
C LEU A 68 -2.19 18.43 -2.24
N ILE A 69 -2.86 19.44 -2.44
CA ILE A 69 -3.23 19.77 -3.79
C ILE A 69 -2.10 20.47 -4.49
#